data_a08ff9114fa46a1ea68736ed42a9357b
#
_entry.id   a08ff9114fa46a1ea68736ed42a9357b
#
_cell.length_a   1.000
_cell.length_b   1.000
_cell.length_c   1.000
_cell.angle_alpha   90.00
_cell.angle_beta   90.00
_cell.angle_gamma   90.00
#
_symmetry.space_group_name_H-M   'P 1'
#
loop_
_entity.id
_entity.type
_entity.pdbx_description
1 polymer ?
#
loop_
_entity_poly.entity_id
_entity_poly.type
_entity_poly.pdbx_seq_one_letter_code
_entity_poly.pdbx_strand_id
1 'polypeptide(L)'
;ASVQLLGSLFLGIKVAKTGMINFLNLRSFAPELAIYRKILAQALPACLNYLSMSLGGLVLMHFIGRYGTHAVAGYGLALRIEQIVMLPTTGIASAVLGIVSQNFGAREYARVCGCYAYSVKFLAIYCIFAAAFCLGFGGILVGFFDETPEVVSAARSYFAVNSLAFM
;
A
#
# COMPACT_ATOMS: atom_id res chain seq x y z
N ALA A 1 -4.05 3.47 -16.18
CA ALA A 1 -3.96 4.90 -16.54
C ALA A 1 -5.34 5.55 -16.70
N SER A 2 -6.25 4.98 -17.51
CA SER A 2 -7.59 5.56 -17.79
C SER A 2 -8.48 5.73 -16.55
N VAL A 3 -8.50 4.78 -15.65
CA VAL A 3 -9.31 4.85 -14.42
C VAL A 3 -8.80 5.94 -13.47
N GLN A 4 -7.48 6.10 -13.37
CA GLN A 4 -6.88 7.16 -12.56
C GLN A 4 -7.17 8.56 -13.13
N LEU A 5 -7.17 8.72 -14.46
CA LEU A 5 -7.54 9.96 -15.11
C LEU A 5 -9.01 10.31 -14.88
N LEU A 6 -9.92 9.34 -14.99
CA LEU A 6 -11.34 9.54 -14.70
C LEU A 6 -11.57 9.89 -13.22
N GLY A 7 -10.87 9.24 -12.30
CA GLY A 7 -10.93 9.56 -10.87
C GLY A 7 -10.42 10.96 -10.55
N SER A 8 -9.31 11.37 -11.13
CA SER A 8 -8.75 12.71 -10.91
C SER A 8 -9.61 13.81 -11.55
N LEU A 9 -10.21 13.56 -12.72
CA LEU A 9 -11.18 14.47 -13.35
C LEU A 9 -12.44 14.63 -12.49
N PHE A 10 -13.01 13.53 -12.01
CA PHE A 10 -14.18 13.58 -11.14
C PHE A 10 -13.92 14.36 -9.84
N LEU A 11 -12.77 14.10 -9.18
CA LEU A 11 -12.36 14.85 -8.00
C LEU A 11 -12.10 16.32 -8.32
N GLY A 12 -11.45 16.62 -9.43
CA GLY A 12 -11.21 18.00 -9.89
C GLY A 12 -12.52 18.78 -10.10
N ILE A 13 -13.51 18.17 -10.74
CA ILE A 13 -14.83 18.79 -10.94
C ILE A 13 -15.56 19.02 -9.61
N LYS A 14 -15.48 18.06 -8.69
CA LYS A 14 -16.10 18.17 -7.37
C LYS A 14 -15.46 19.29 -6.54
N VAL A 15 -14.14 19.37 -6.53
CA VAL A 15 -13.39 20.42 -5.82
C VAL A 15 -13.65 21.82 -6.45
N ALA A 16 -13.73 21.90 -7.78
CA ALA A 16 -14.08 23.14 -8.46
C ALA A 16 -15.49 23.65 -8.07
N LYS A 17 -16.46 22.72 -7.91
CA LYS A 17 -17.84 23.07 -7.47
C LYS A 17 -17.92 23.52 -6.01
N THR A 18 -16.98 23.14 -5.14
CA THR A 18 -16.95 23.59 -3.74
C THR A 18 -16.38 25.01 -3.57
N GLY A 19 -15.89 25.64 -4.65
CA GLY A 19 -15.35 27.00 -4.61
C GLY A 19 -14.04 27.14 -3.80
N MET A 20 -13.49 26.05 -3.28
CA MET A 20 -12.25 26.06 -2.49
C MET A 20 -11.02 26.42 -3.33
N ILE A 21 -11.05 26.13 -4.63
CA ILE A 21 -9.93 26.42 -5.55
C ILE A 21 -10.46 27.31 -6.68
N ASN A 22 -9.93 28.49 -6.77
CA ASN A 22 -10.23 29.45 -7.84
C ASN A 22 -9.24 29.21 -8.98
N PHE A 23 -9.56 28.28 -9.89
CA PHE A 23 -8.69 27.90 -11.02
C PHE A 23 -8.39 29.07 -11.98
N LEU A 24 -9.16 30.14 -11.91
CA LEU A 24 -8.98 31.32 -12.74
C LEU A 24 -7.91 32.30 -12.22
N ASN A 25 -7.43 32.11 -11.00
CA ASN A 25 -6.42 32.98 -10.43
C ASN A 25 -5.01 32.42 -10.63
N LEU A 26 -4.45 32.63 -11.81
CA LEU A 26 -3.10 32.17 -12.19
C LEU A 26 -1.98 32.65 -11.24
N ARG A 27 -2.21 33.77 -10.50
CA ARG A 27 -1.28 34.25 -9.47
C ARG A 27 -1.18 33.32 -8.25
N SER A 28 -2.23 32.57 -7.93
CA SER A 28 -2.23 31.58 -6.85
C SER A 28 -1.38 30.34 -7.16
N PHE A 29 -1.00 30.15 -8.43
CA PHE A 29 -0.12 29.06 -8.87
C PHE A 29 1.37 29.47 -8.97
N ALA A 30 1.71 30.69 -8.54
CA ALA A 30 3.10 31.10 -8.52
C ALA A 30 3.91 30.18 -7.58
N PRO A 31 5.02 29.59 -8.06
CA PRO A 31 5.81 28.66 -7.27
C PRO A 31 6.51 29.37 -6.11
N GLU A 32 6.09 29.11 -4.88
CA GLU A 32 6.78 29.57 -3.68
C GLU A 32 7.89 28.58 -3.30
N LEU A 33 9.14 29.00 -3.40
CA LEU A 33 10.31 28.17 -3.11
C LEU A 33 10.28 27.62 -1.66
N ALA A 34 9.71 28.36 -0.73
CA ALA A 34 9.55 27.94 0.65
C ALA A 34 8.63 26.71 0.81
N ILE A 35 7.56 26.62 0.01
CA ILE A 35 6.63 25.50 -0.01
C ILE A 35 7.32 24.28 -0.62
N TYR A 36 8.02 24.44 -1.74
CA TYR A 36 8.76 23.37 -2.39
C TYR A 36 9.82 22.78 -1.49
N ARG A 37 10.57 23.60 -0.74
CA ARG A 37 11.56 23.13 0.22
C ARG A 37 10.94 22.28 1.34
N LYS A 38 9.75 22.65 1.84
CA LYS A 38 9.02 21.85 2.84
C LYS A 38 8.56 20.52 2.27
N ILE A 39 8.03 20.52 1.05
CA ILE A 39 7.60 19.29 0.36
C ILE A 39 8.79 18.36 0.15
N LEU A 40 9.90 18.88 -0.38
CA LEU A 40 11.12 18.09 -0.61
C LEU A 40 11.71 17.52 0.68
N ALA A 41 11.71 18.28 1.77
CA ALA A 41 12.19 17.81 3.06
C ALA A 41 11.39 16.62 3.61
N GLN A 42 10.09 16.52 3.28
CA GLN A 42 9.25 15.37 3.64
C GLN A 42 9.30 14.25 2.60
N ALA A 43 9.42 14.60 1.32
CA ALA A 43 9.47 13.63 0.23
C ALA A 43 10.78 12.82 0.24
N LEU A 44 11.91 13.45 0.59
CA LEU A 44 13.22 12.79 0.55
C LEU A 44 13.29 11.54 1.47
N PRO A 45 12.91 11.61 2.77
CA PRO A 45 12.86 10.42 3.61
C PRO A 45 11.88 9.36 3.12
N ALA A 46 10.73 9.77 2.57
CA ALA A 46 9.76 8.84 1.99
C ALA A 46 10.34 8.11 0.76
N CYS A 47 11.03 8.84 -0.14
CA CYS A 47 11.71 8.23 -1.28
C CYS A 47 12.79 7.23 -0.85
N LEU A 48 13.59 7.55 0.18
CA LEU A 48 14.60 6.64 0.70
C LEU A 48 13.98 5.36 1.26
N ASN A 49 12.83 5.45 1.91
CA ASN A 49 12.09 4.29 2.41
C ASN A 49 11.65 3.38 1.25
N TYR A 50 11.03 3.94 0.20
CA TYR A 50 10.63 3.18 -1.00
C TYR A 50 11.82 2.59 -1.75
N LEU A 51 12.93 3.31 -1.84
CA LEU A 51 14.16 2.80 -2.44
C LEU A 51 14.72 1.60 -1.66
N SER A 52 14.76 1.69 -0.33
CA SER A 52 15.20 0.58 0.53
C SER A 52 14.35 -0.66 0.34
N MET A 53 13.02 -0.48 0.27
CA MET A 53 12.07 -1.58 0.04
C MET A 53 12.27 -2.20 -1.36
N SER A 54 12.47 -1.38 -2.39
CA SER A 54 12.72 -1.86 -3.75
C SER A 54 14.05 -2.59 -3.87
N LEU A 55 15.11 -2.08 -3.24
CA LEU A 55 16.41 -2.75 -3.21
C LEU A 55 16.33 -4.09 -2.48
N GLY A 56 15.61 -4.15 -1.36
CA GLY A 56 15.35 -5.41 -0.65
C GLY A 56 14.68 -6.44 -1.55
N GLY A 57 13.67 -6.04 -2.30
CA GLY A 57 12.98 -6.89 -3.29
C GLY A 57 13.91 -7.39 -4.41
N LEU A 58 14.79 -6.53 -4.93
CA LEU A 58 15.78 -6.91 -5.94
C LEU A 58 16.79 -7.93 -5.40
N VAL A 59 17.28 -7.74 -4.18
CA VAL A 59 18.20 -8.68 -3.51
C VAL A 59 17.51 -10.02 -3.31
N LEU A 60 16.30 -10.05 -2.80
CA LEU A 60 15.50 -11.28 -2.66
C LEU A 60 15.32 -12.00 -4.00
N MET A 61 14.94 -11.25 -5.04
CA MET A 61 14.74 -11.81 -6.39
C MET A 61 16.02 -12.42 -6.95
N HIS A 62 17.18 -11.81 -6.68
CA HIS A 62 18.48 -12.35 -7.08
C HIS A 62 18.77 -13.70 -6.40
N PHE A 63 18.49 -13.83 -5.10
CA PHE A 63 18.69 -15.09 -4.38
C PHE A 63 17.69 -16.17 -4.82
N ILE A 64 16.42 -15.82 -5.00
CA ILE A 64 15.38 -16.76 -5.45
C ILE A 64 15.70 -17.24 -6.87
N GLY A 65 16.26 -16.39 -7.74
CA GLY A 65 16.66 -16.75 -9.09
C GLY A 65 17.68 -17.90 -9.16
N ARG A 66 18.48 -18.12 -8.09
CA ARG A 66 19.43 -19.24 -8.01
C ARG A 66 18.74 -20.61 -7.84
N TYR A 67 17.48 -20.63 -7.39
CA TYR A 67 16.70 -21.85 -7.21
C TYR A 67 15.91 -22.26 -8.47
N GLY A 68 16.08 -21.49 -9.56
CA GLY A 68 15.49 -21.79 -10.86
C GLY A 68 14.20 -21.05 -11.15
N THR A 69 13.71 -21.25 -12.38
CA THR A 69 12.54 -20.52 -12.93
C THR A 69 11.24 -20.80 -12.18
N HIS A 70 11.04 -22.02 -11.70
CA HIS A 70 9.85 -22.40 -10.94
C HIS A 70 9.75 -21.68 -9.59
N ALA A 71 10.90 -21.48 -8.90
CA ALA A 71 10.94 -20.73 -7.66
C ALA A 71 10.59 -19.24 -7.89
N VAL A 72 11.11 -18.66 -8.97
CA VAL A 72 10.80 -17.27 -9.36
C VAL A 72 9.32 -17.10 -9.71
N ALA A 73 8.74 -18.04 -10.45
CA ALA A 73 7.32 -18.03 -10.80
C ALA A 73 6.44 -18.12 -9.56
N GLY A 74 6.72 -19.09 -8.66
CA GLY A 74 5.99 -19.29 -7.41
C GLY A 74 6.03 -18.06 -6.50
N TYR A 75 7.22 -17.45 -6.35
CA TYR A 75 7.38 -16.20 -5.60
C TYR A 75 6.60 -15.05 -6.23
N GLY A 76 6.66 -14.89 -7.56
CA GLY A 76 5.93 -13.84 -8.26
C GLY A 76 4.41 -13.95 -8.14
N LEU A 77 3.85 -15.17 -8.20
CA LEU A 77 2.43 -15.42 -7.98
C LEU A 77 2.04 -15.15 -6.53
N ALA A 78 2.85 -15.60 -5.57
CA ALA A 78 2.61 -15.38 -4.16
C ALA A 78 2.59 -13.89 -3.80
N LEU A 79 3.52 -13.09 -4.34
CA LEU A 79 3.52 -11.63 -4.18
C LEU A 79 2.25 -10.97 -4.73
N ARG A 80 1.72 -11.43 -5.86
CA ARG A 80 0.49 -10.87 -6.43
C ARG A 80 -0.72 -11.15 -5.55
N ILE A 81 -0.82 -12.36 -5.02
CA ILE A 81 -1.89 -12.74 -4.09
C ILE A 81 -1.79 -11.90 -2.82
N GLU A 82 -0.58 -11.77 -2.26
CA GLU A 82 -0.32 -10.94 -1.09
C GLU A 82 -0.73 -9.48 -1.31
N GLN A 83 -0.36 -8.90 -2.45
CA GLN A 83 -0.76 -7.53 -2.80
C GLN A 83 -2.27 -7.35 -2.81
N ILE A 84 -3.03 -8.31 -3.37
CA ILE A 84 -4.49 -8.27 -3.38
C ILE A 84 -5.05 -8.33 -1.97
N VAL A 85 -4.52 -9.24 -1.15
CA VAL A 85 -4.92 -9.39 0.27
C VAL A 85 -4.60 -8.13 1.07
N MET A 86 -3.52 -7.40 0.74
CA MET A 86 -3.12 -6.18 1.43
C MET A 86 -3.84 -4.90 0.95
N LEU A 87 -4.61 -4.93 -0.14
CA LEU A 87 -5.34 -3.76 -0.65
C LEU A 87 -6.25 -3.09 0.39
N PRO A 88 -7.06 -3.83 1.19
CA PRO A 88 -7.88 -3.21 2.21
C PRO A 88 -7.07 -2.46 3.28
N THR A 89 -5.90 -2.99 3.65
CA THR A 89 -4.99 -2.36 4.62
C THR A 89 -4.51 -0.99 4.14
N THR A 90 -4.08 -0.90 2.88
CA THR A 90 -3.63 0.37 2.29
C THR A 90 -4.77 1.37 2.14
N GLY A 91 -5.98 0.89 1.80
CA GLY A 91 -7.19 1.72 1.74
C GLY A 91 -7.54 2.33 3.10
N ILE A 92 -7.54 1.52 4.16
CA ILE A 92 -7.80 1.97 5.52
C ILE A 92 -6.72 2.95 6.00
N ALA A 93 -5.44 2.64 5.77
CA ALA A 93 -4.34 3.54 6.13
C ALA A 93 -4.49 4.92 5.49
N SER A 94 -4.87 4.98 4.21
CA SER A 94 -5.12 6.23 3.49
C SER A 94 -6.31 7.00 4.06
N ALA A 95 -7.40 6.33 4.40
CA ALA A 95 -8.58 6.94 5.02
C ALA A 95 -8.27 7.50 6.41
N VAL A 96 -7.54 6.73 7.23
CA VAL A 96 -7.11 7.15 8.57
C VAL A 96 -6.22 8.38 8.50
N LEU A 97 -5.28 8.44 7.56
CA LEU A 97 -4.42 9.61 7.36
C LEU A 97 -5.26 10.88 7.09
N GLY A 98 -6.30 10.78 6.25
CA GLY A 98 -7.21 11.88 5.97
C GLY A 98 -8.00 12.34 7.21
N ILE A 99 -8.57 11.39 7.97
CA ILE A 99 -9.34 11.69 9.18
C ILE A 99 -8.45 12.29 10.27
N VAL A 100 -7.28 11.71 10.50
CA VAL A 100 -6.32 12.18 11.49
C VAL A 100 -5.84 13.59 11.17
N SER A 101 -5.48 13.87 9.92
CA SER A 101 -4.99 15.21 9.53
C SER A 101 -6.06 16.30 9.70
N GLN A 102 -7.33 16.00 9.38
CA GLN A 102 -8.43 16.93 9.58
C GLN A 102 -8.68 17.23 11.07
N ASN A 103 -8.76 16.19 11.90
CA ASN A 103 -8.98 16.35 13.34
C ASN A 103 -7.77 17.00 14.05
N PHE A 104 -6.56 16.72 13.57
CA PHE A 104 -5.35 17.37 14.08
C PHE A 104 -5.36 18.87 13.75
N GLY A 105 -5.73 19.26 12.54
CA GLY A 105 -5.90 20.66 12.14
C GLY A 105 -6.99 21.39 12.94
N ALA A 106 -8.05 20.68 13.33
CA ALA A 106 -9.12 21.18 14.20
C ALA A 106 -8.75 21.17 15.69
N ARG A 107 -7.57 20.68 16.09
CA ARG A 107 -7.09 20.51 17.46
C ARG A 107 -7.91 19.53 18.31
N GLU A 108 -8.66 18.64 17.67
CA GLU A 108 -9.49 17.60 18.29
C GLU A 108 -8.65 16.34 18.59
N TYR A 109 -7.67 16.45 19.50
CA TYR A 109 -6.70 15.39 19.77
C TYR A 109 -7.32 14.10 20.32
N ALA A 110 -8.42 14.21 21.08
CA ALA A 110 -9.14 13.03 21.57
C ALA A 110 -9.67 12.17 20.43
N ARG A 111 -10.18 12.80 19.35
CA ARG A 111 -10.63 12.10 18.15
C ARG A 111 -9.49 11.49 17.36
N VAL A 112 -8.34 12.18 17.30
CA VAL A 112 -7.11 11.65 16.67
C VAL A 112 -6.69 10.35 17.36
N CYS A 113 -6.58 10.35 18.69
CA CYS A 113 -6.20 9.16 19.47
C CYS A 113 -7.24 8.03 19.32
N GLY A 114 -8.53 8.36 19.36
CA GLY A 114 -9.61 7.39 19.15
C GLY A 114 -9.54 6.75 17.76
N CYS A 115 -9.43 7.55 16.70
CA CYS A 115 -9.32 7.07 15.34
C CYS A 115 -8.11 6.14 15.16
N TYR A 116 -6.95 6.52 15.68
CA TYR A 116 -5.75 5.71 15.65
C TYR A 116 -5.94 4.37 16.37
N ALA A 117 -6.45 4.38 17.60
CA ALA A 117 -6.65 3.18 18.40
C ALA A 117 -7.61 2.18 17.75
N TYR A 118 -8.74 2.67 17.21
CA TYR A 118 -9.69 1.81 16.49
C TYR A 118 -9.11 1.26 15.20
N SER A 119 -8.35 2.06 14.47
CA SER A 119 -7.71 1.64 13.22
C SER A 119 -6.67 0.56 13.46
N VAL A 120 -5.83 0.70 14.49
CA VAL A 120 -4.84 -0.32 14.86
C VAL A 120 -5.51 -1.62 15.25
N LYS A 121 -6.57 -1.59 16.06
CA LYS A 121 -7.33 -2.80 16.43
C LYS A 121 -7.92 -3.49 15.20
N PHE A 122 -8.55 -2.71 14.31
CA PHE A 122 -9.15 -3.27 13.11
C PHE A 122 -8.10 -3.89 12.19
N LEU A 123 -6.98 -3.19 11.96
CA LEU A 123 -5.90 -3.68 11.13
C LEU A 123 -5.23 -4.92 11.72
N ALA A 124 -5.05 -4.98 13.06
CA ALA A 124 -4.52 -6.17 13.72
C ALA A 124 -5.41 -7.40 13.50
N ILE A 125 -6.74 -7.25 13.69
CA ILE A 125 -7.69 -8.33 13.42
C ILE A 125 -7.65 -8.74 11.95
N TYR A 126 -7.61 -7.76 11.04
CA TYR A 126 -7.51 -8.03 9.61
C TYR A 126 -6.22 -8.76 9.24
N CYS A 127 -5.07 -8.37 9.78
CA CYS A 127 -3.79 -9.03 9.52
C CYS A 127 -3.79 -10.49 9.99
N ILE A 128 -4.35 -10.77 11.17
CA ILE A 128 -4.51 -12.16 11.66
C ILE A 128 -5.39 -12.97 10.69
N PHE A 129 -6.51 -12.40 10.26
CA PHE A 129 -7.38 -13.06 9.28
C PHE A 129 -6.67 -13.28 7.93
N ALA A 130 -5.96 -12.27 7.44
CA ALA A 130 -5.19 -12.34 6.20
C ALA A 130 -4.08 -13.40 6.27
N ALA A 131 -3.37 -13.47 7.39
CA ALA A 131 -2.35 -14.50 7.63
C ALA A 131 -2.97 -15.92 7.62
N ALA A 132 -4.05 -16.12 8.34
CA ALA A 132 -4.77 -17.41 8.36
C ALA A 132 -5.31 -17.77 6.97
N PHE A 133 -5.82 -16.81 6.23
CA PHE A 133 -6.31 -17.00 4.85
C PHE A 133 -5.17 -17.39 3.90
N CYS A 134 -4.04 -16.69 3.93
CA CYS A 134 -2.88 -17.02 3.10
C CYS A 134 -2.28 -18.39 3.44
N LEU A 135 -2.24 -18.77 4.72
CA LEU A 135 -1.77 -20.10 5.15
C LEU A 135 -2.71 -21.22 4.69
N GLY A 136 -4.01 -21.03 4.84
CA GLY A 136 -5.00 -22.05 4.50
C GLY A 136 -5.24 -22.19 3.00
N PHE A 137 -5.40 -21.06 2.31
CA PHE A 137 -5.85 -21.01 0.93
C PHE A 137 -4.79 -20.58 -0.07
N GLY A 138 -3.65 -20.05 0.37
CA GLY A 138 -2.61 -19.51 -0.53
C GLY A 138 -2.12 -20.53 -1.56
N GLY A 139 -1.91 -21.78 -1.15
CA GLY A 139 -1.53 -22.84 -2.09
C GLY A 139 -2.61 -23.22 -3.11
N ILE A 140 -3.87 -23.13 -2.72
CA ILE A 140 -5.01 -23.39 -3.61
C ILE A 140 -5.12 -22.24 -4.63
N LEU A 141 -4.99 -21.00 -4.17
CA LEU A 141 -5.04 -19.83 -5.04
C LEU A 141 -3.92 -19.85 -6.09
N VAL A 142 -2.71 -20.22 -5.70
CA VAL A 142 -1.60 -20.37 -6.66
C VAL A 142 -1.89 -21.47 -7.67
N GLY A 143 -2.46 -22.61 -7.23
CA GLY A 143 -2.84 -23.72 -8.09
C GLY A 143 -3.88 -23.36 -9.18
N PHE A 144 -4.67 -22.29 -8.98
CA PHE A 144 -5.56 -21.75 -10.03
C PHE A 144 -4.80 -21.04 -11.16
N PHE A 145 -3.60 -20.54 -10.89
CA PHE A 145 -2.79 -19.81 -11.87
C PHE A 145 -1.72 -20.70 -12.52
N ASP A 146 -1.19 -21.67 -11.77
CA ASP A 146 -0.14 -22.56 -12.23
C ASP A 146 -0.27 -23.92 -11.51
N GLU A 147 -0.50 -24.99 -12.26
CA GLU A 147 -0.68 -26.35 -11.73
C GLU A 147 0.66 -27.06 -11.46
N THR A 148 1.79 -26.43 -11.80
CA THR A 148 3.12 -27.03 -11.60
C THR A 148 3.40 -27.23 -10.11
N PRO A 149 3.63 -28.46 -9.64
CA PRO A 149 3.81 -28.77 -8.21
C PRO A 149 4.96 -28.00 -7.56
N GLU A 150 6.02 -27.75 -8.31
CA GLU A 150 7.21 -27.00 -7.86
C GLU A 150 6.87 -25.54 -7.58
N VAL A 151 6.05 -24.90 -8.44
CA VAL A 151 5.59 -23.52 -8.28
C VAL A 151 4.68 -23.39 -7.07
N VAL A 152 3.73 -24.33 -6.91
CA VAL A 152 2.82 -24.35 -5.76
C VAL A 152 3.56 -24.57 -4.45
N SER A 153 4.57 -25.46 -4.43
CA SER A 153 5.36 -25.73 -3.23
C SER A 153 6.22 -24.54 -2.82
N ALA A 154 6.83 -23.84 -3.79
CA ALA A 154 7.59 -22.61 -3.56
C ALA A 154 6.70 -21.49 -2.98
N ALA A 155 5.51 -21.30 -3.52
CA ALA A 155 4.54 -20.33 -3.03
C ALA A 155 4.03 -20.66 -1.62
N ARG A 156 3.77 -21.94 -1.31
CA ARG A 156 3.39 -22.38 0.05
C ARG A 156 4.50 -22.07 1.06
N SER A 157 5.74 -22.35 0.71
CA SER A 157 6.90 -22.01 1.56
C SER A 157 7.00 -20.51 1.81
N TYR A 158 6.76 -19.71 0.80
CA TYR A 158 6.70 -18.25 0.93
C TYR A 158 5.60 -17.81 1.90
N PHE A 159 4.36 -18.28 1.74
CA PHE A 159 3.26 -17.93 2.63
C PHE A 159 3.49 -18.37 4.07
N ALA A 160 4.12 -19.54 4.29
CA ALA A 160 4.45 -20.02 5.62
C ALA A 160 5.42 -19.08 6.35
N VAL A 161 6.43 -18.59 5.66
CA VAL A 161 7.41 -17.65 6.24
C VAL A 161 6.80 -16.25 6.38
N ASN A 162 6.11 -15.76 5.33
CA ASN A 162 5.60 -14.41 5.30
C ASN A 162 4.40 -14.19 6.23
N SER A 163 3.62 -15.23 6.54
CA SER A 163 2.52 -15.16 7.51
C SER A 163 2.98 -14.75 8.91
N LEU A 164 4.23 -15.08 9.28
CA LEU A 164 4.84 -14.62 10.53
C LEU A 164 5.13 -13.11 10.51
N ALA A 165 5.35 -12.52 9.34
CA ALA A 165 5.59 -11.09 9.18
C ALA A 165 4.30 -10.25 9.25
N PHE A 166 3.11 -10.87 9.12
CA PHE A 166 1.82 -10.20 9.31
C PHE A 166 1.43 -10.02 10.79
N MET A 167 2.08 -10.72 11.71
CA MET A 167 1.88 -10.61 13.16
C MET A 167 2.79 -9.56 13.79
#